data_f02556b975fdce7958366899fd2f0160
#
_entry.id   f02556b975fdce7958366899fd2f0160
#
_cell.length_a   1.000
_cell.length_b   1.000
_cell.length_c   1.000
_cell.angle_alpha   90.00
_cell.angle_beta   90.00
_cell.angle_gamma   90.00
#
_symmetry.space_group_name_H-M   'P 1'
#
loop_
_entity.id
_entity.type
_entity.pdbx_description
1 polymer ?
#
loop_
_entity_poly.entity_id
_entity_poly.type
_entity_poly.pdbx_seq_one_letter_code
_entity_poly.pdbx_strand_id
1 'polypeptide(L)'
;MAWDGDLNMETVLITGTSYGVGRAAAIKFIEEGYCVVGLDWKPATIPQSCQYIHHECDVSDFNSLPDLKNITYIVNNAGIVTPKAKAIAVNLIGYMNIIKKYSSDPMLKAIVQIGSTASIKGYDNMEYCVSQGGRDALTKWAANNLGHDSRHVLVNSLNIDGIVPAAEGSFVGTALEPELYADPDLMKAIQDLSITGRLSTVGDVAEWIFFLLTKNKNMTGEIIKLDGELMNCYKFIPYPGWDS
;
A
#
# COMPACT_ATOMS: atom_id res chain seq x y z
N MET A 1 -26.97 -1.45 3.21
CA MET A 1 -27.31 -0.35 2.29
C MET A 1 -26.25 -0.35 1.20
N ALA A 2 -26.63 -0.39 -0.07
CA ALA A 2 -25.69 -0.13 -1.15
C ALA A 2 -25.25 1.33 -1.04
N TRP A 3 -23.95 1.58 -0.99
CA TRP A 3 -23.43 2.94 -0.97
C TRP A 3 -23.29 3.41 -2.44
N ASP A 4 -24.11 4.37 -2.82
CA ASP A 4 -24.13 4.86 -4.21
C ASP A 4 -23.14 6.03 -4.44
N GLY A 5 -22.34 6.40 -3.43
CA GLY A 5 -21.40 7.52 -3.49
C GLY A 5 -22.09 8.87 -3.68
N ASP A 6 -21.54 9.95 -3.14
CA ASP A 6 -21.89 11.27 -3.60
C ASP A 6 -21.29 11.47 -5.00
N LEU A 7 -22.11 11.54 -6.04
CA LEU A 7 -21.69 11.72 -7.43
C LEU A 7 -20.84 12.99 -7.66
N ASN A 8 -20.79 13.89 -6.68
CA ASN A 8 -19.99 15.11 -6.73
C ASN A 8 -18.60 14.96 -6.09
N MET A 9 -18.30 13.83 -5.41
CA MET A 9 -17.03 13.59 -4.74
C MET A 9 -16.31 12.37 -5.32
N GLU A 10 -15.01 12.49 -5.52
CA GLU A 10 -14.19 11.35 -5.95
C GLU A 10 -14.05 10.34 -4.82
N THR A 11 -14.23 9.06 -5.16
CA THR A 11 -14.23 7.96 -4.20
C THR A 11 -12.94 7.14 -4.29
N VAL A 12 -12.33 6.89 -3.15
CA VAL A 12 -11.12 6.06 -3.02
C VAL A 12 -11.47 4.76 -2.29
N LEU A 13 -11.28 3.64 -2.95
CA LEU A 13 -11.34 2.32 -2.33
C LEU A 13 -9.98 1.96 -1.76
N ILE A 14 -9.91 1.69 -0.46
CA ILE A 14 -8.66 1.36 0.24
C ILE A 14 -8.81 0.04 0.98
N THR A 15 -7.90 -0.91 0.76
CA THR A 15 -7.88 -2.15 1.51
C THR A 15 -6.88 -2.10 2.67
N GLY A 16 -7.21 -2.69 3.83
CA GLY A 16 -6.38 -2.68 5.03
C GLY A 16 -6.44 -1.35 5.79
N THR A 17 -7.63 -0.78 5.99
CA THR A 17 -7.82 0.56 6.56
C THR A 17 -7.87 0.61 8.09
N SER A 18 -7.89 -0.52 8.77
CA SER A 18 -7.98 -0.51 10.24
C SER A 18 -6.66 -0.11 10.92
N TYR A 19 -5.51 -0.32 10.26
CA TYR A 19 -4.19 -0.01 10.81
C TYR A 19 -3.19 0.40 9.72
N GLY A 20 -2.03 0.88 10.14
CA GLY A 20 -0.84 1.07 9.30
C GLY A 20 -1.03 2.03 8.13
N VAL A 21 -0.42 1.69 7.02
CA VAL A 21 -0.38 2.50 5.80
C VAL A 21 -1.78 2.75 5.24
N GLY A 22 -2.64 1.73 5.20
CA GLY A 22 -4.01 1.88 4.69
C GLY A 22 -4.85 2.84 5.52
N ARG A 23 -4.69 2.82 6.87
CA ARG A 23 -5.35 3.78 7.75
C ARG A 23 -4.83 5.20 7.52
N ALA A 24 -3.51 5.37 7.43
CA ALA A 24 -2.93 6.69 7.18
C ALA A 24 -3.36 7.26 5.81
N ALA A 25 -3.39 6.42 4.78
CA ALA A 25 -3.91 6.80 3.47
C ALA A 25 -5.39 7.21 3.55
N ALA A 26 -6.22 6.43 4.26
CA ALA A 26 -7.64 6.77 4.42
C ALA A 26 -7.83 8.13 5.09
N ILE A 27 -7.10 8.42 6.16
CA ILE A 27 -7.15 9.72 6.85
C ILE A 27 -6.69 10.83 5.89
N LYS A 28 -5.57 10.66 5.18
CA LYS A 28 -5.08 11.64 4.21
C LYS A 28 -6.15 11.98 3.16
N PHE A 29 -6.80 10.98 2.56
CA PHE A 29 -7.83 11.23 1.56
C PHE A 29 -9.07 11.92 2.13
N ILE A 30 -9.49 11.59 3.36
CA ILE A 30 -10.60 12.28 4.06
C ILE A 30 -10.25 13.75 4.29
N GLU A 31 -9.05 14.06 4.77
CA GLU A 31 -8.57 15.44 4.99
C GLU A 31 -8.49 16.26 3.70
N GLU A 32 -8.20 15.60 2.57
CA GLU A 32 -8.18 16.22 1.23
C GLU A 32 -9.57 16.30 0.56
N GLY A 33 -10.63 15.91 1.27
CA GLY A 33 -12.02 16.08 0.82
C GLY A 33 -12.56 14.95 -0.05
N TYR A 34 -11.92 13.78 -0.08
CA TYR A 34 -12.42 12.61 -0.81
C TYR A 34 -13.38 11.77 0.03
N CYS A 35 -14.23 11.00 -0.64
CA CYS A 35 -14.93 9.90 -0.01
C CYS A 35 -14.03 8.66 0.02
N VAL A 36 -13.99 7.95 1.14
CA VAL A 36 -13.18 6.73 1.31
C VAL A 36 -14.07 5.55 1.66
N VAL A 37 -13.93 4.47 0.90
CA VAL A 37 -14.48 3.16 1.23
C VAL A 37 -13.34 2.27 1.71
N GLY A 38 -13.34 1.95 3.00
CA GLY A 38 -12.36 1.06 3.63
C GLY A 38 -12.83 -0.39 3.60
N LEU A 39 -11.93 -1.29 3.18
CA LEU A 39 -12.11 -2.73 3.30
C LEU A 39 -11.06 -3.29 4.26
N ASP A 40 -11.49 -4.00 5.28
CA ASP A 40 -10.58 -4.68 6.20
C ASP A 40 -11.28 -5.91 6.82
N TRP A 41 -10.52 -6.89 7.25
CA TRP A 41 -11.06 -8.03 8.01
C TRP A 41 -11.25 -7.73 9.49
N LYS A 42 -10.74 -6.58 9.96
CA LYS A 42 -10.89 -6.06 11.32
C LYS A 42 -11.89 -4.91 11.35
N PRO A 43 -12.51 -4.65 12.50
CA PRO A 43 -13.38 -3.51 12.69
C PRO A 43 -12.72 -2.16 12.35
N ALA A 44 -13.53 -1.18 12.02
CA ALA A 44 -13.10 0.17 11.77
C ALA A 44 -12.41 0.80 12.98
N THR A 45 -11.27 1.48 12.74
CA THR A 45 -10.59 2.33 13.73
C THR A 45 -10.69 3.82 13.39
N ILE A 46 -11.24 4.13 12.22
CA ILE A 46 -11.65 5.48 11.80
C ILE A 46 -13.16 5.56 12.02
N PRO A 47 -13.70 6.60 12.69
CA PRO A 47 -15.13 6.77 12.85
C PRO A 47 -15.84 6.86 11.49
N GLN A 48 -16.92 6.12 11.33
CA GLN A 48 -17.73 6.21 10.11
C GLN A 48 -18.38 7.61 10.01
N SER A 49 -18.45 8.14 8.79
CA SER A 49 -18.95 9.47 8.50
C SER A 49 -19.54 9.51 7.08
N CYS A 50 -20.01 10.66 6.63
CA CYS A 50 -20.38 10.84 5.22
C CYS A 50 -19.18 10.70 4.26
N GLN A 51 -17.96 10.85 4.74
CA GLN A 51 -16.75 10.70 3.94
C GLN A 51 -16.03 9.35 4.14
N TYR A 52 -16.38 8.53 5.15
CA TYR A 52 -15.75 7.25 5.43
C TYR A 52 -16.77 6.16 5.74
N ILE A 53 -16.76 5.13 4.92
CA ILE A 53 -17.54 3.90 5.14
C ILE A 53 -16.59 2.73 5.22
N HIS A 54 -16.81 1.84 6.17
CA HIS A 54 -16.03 0.64 6.40
C HIS A 54 -16.84 -0.63 6.15
N HIS A 55 -16.24 -1.57 5.42
CA HIS A 55 -16.78 -2.92 5.25
C HIS A 55 -15.80 -3.94 5.81
N GLU A 56 -16.30 -4.77 6.73
CA GLU A 56 -15.54 -5.92 7.23
C GLU A 56 -15.61 -7.04 6.20
N CYS A 57 -14.47 -7.38 5.58
CA CYS A 57 -14.37 -8.46 4.60
C CYS A 57 -12.94 -8.99 4.48
N ASP A 58 -12.79 -10.24 4.04
CA ASP A 58 -11.50 -10.84 3.72
C ASP A 58 -11.22 -10.68 2.21
N VAL A 59 -10.21 -9.89 1.84
CA VAL A 59 -9.85 -9.67 0.43
C VAL A 59 -9.46 -10.97 -0.30
N SER A 60 -9.04 -12.01 0.42
CA SER A 60 -8.72 -13.30 -0.18
C SER A 60 -9.96 -14.10 -0.61
N ASP A 61 -11.12 -13.77 -0.05
CA ASP A 61 -12.42 -14.34 -0.46
C ASP A 61 -13.17 -13.35 -1.38
N PHE A 62 -13.20 -13.67 -2.67
CA PHE A 62 -13.87 -12.85 -3.68
C PHE A 62 -15.35 -12.58 -3.38
N ASN A 63 -16.03 -13.55 -2.77
CA ASN A 63 -17.46 -13.44 -2.48
C ASN A 63 -17.77 -12.59 -1.24
N SER A 64 -16.77 -12.35 -0.37
CA SER A 64 -16.91 -11.44 0.77
C SER A 64 -16.85 -9.97 0.38
N LEU A 65 -16.33 -9.64 -0.80
CA LEU A 65 -16.15 -8.28 -1.25
C LEU A 65 -17.51 -7.62 -1.55
N PRO A 66 -17.80 -6.41 -1.03
CA PRO A 66 -19.06 -5.72 -1.26
C PRO A 66 -19.22 -5.27 -2.72
N ASP A 67 -20.46 -5.11 -3.18
CA ASP A 67 -20.75 -4.52 -4.48
C ASP A 67 -20.71 -2.99 -4.36
N LEU A 68 -19.68 -2.39 -4.97
CA LEU A 68 -19.41 -0.96 -4.95
C LEU A 68 -19.41 -0.39 -6.37
N LYS A 69 -19.73 0.90 -6.49
CA LYS A 69 -19.73 1.65 -7.74
C LYS A 69 -19.14 3.05 -7.55
N ASN A 70 -18.85 3.71 -8.65
CA ASN A 70 -18.31 5.07 -8.69
C ASN A 70 -16.96 5.19 -7.99
N ILE A 71 -16.12 4.16 -8.15
CA ILE A 71 -14.76 4.15 -7.60
C ILE A 71 -13.84 4.91 -8.55
N THR A 72 -13.25 6.00 -8.05
CA THR A 72 -12.30 6.82 -8.82
C THR A 72 -10.86 6.32 -8.68
N TYR A 73 -10.48 5.88 -7.48
CA TYR A 73 -9.13 5.43 -7.16
C TYR A 73 -9.14 4.15 -6.32
N ILE A 74 -8.11 3.32 -6.46
CA ILE A 74 -7.93 2.13 -5.64
C ILE A 74 -6.55 2.15 -4.99
N VAL A 75 -6.51 1.97 -3.67
CA VAL A 75 -5.31 1.64 -2.90
C VAL A 75 -5.39 0.17 -2.49
N ASN A 76 -4.64 -0.67 -3.17
CA ASN A 76 -4.59 -2.08 -2.86
C ASN A 76 -3.44 -2.32 -1.87
N ASN A 77 -3.77 -2.37 -0.56
CA ASN A 77 -2.80 -2.30 0.53
C ASN A 77 -2.88 -3.47 1.52
N ALA A 78 -4.05 -4.10 1.68
CA ALA A 78 -4.21 -5.19 2.65
C ALA A 78 -3.11 -6.26 2.51
N GLY A 79 -2.43 -6.58 3.60
CA GLY A 79 -1.32 -7.52 3.55
C GLY A 79 -0.97 -8.09 4.91
N ILE A 80 -0.33 -9.25 4.90
CA ILE A 80 0.15 -9.96 6.09
C ILE A 80 1.53 -10.58 5.85
N VAL A 81 2.31 -10.73 6.91
CA VAL A 81 3.54 -11.52 6.94
C VAL A 81 3.26 -12.88 7.59
N THR A 82 2.43 -12.90 8.62
CA THR A 82 2.05 -14.09 9.38
C THR A 82 0.52 -14.23 9.46
N PRO A 83 -0.02 -15.44 9.46
CA PRO A 83 0.67 -16.72 9.27
C PRO A 83 1.17 -16.90 7.82
N LYS A 84 2.40 -17.42 7.64
CA LYS A 84 3.06 -17.60 6.32
C LYS A 84 2.15 -18.28 5.29
N ALA A 85 1.44 -19.34 5.68
CA ALA A 85 0.54 -20.10 4.80
C ALA A 85 -0.59 -19.27 4.15
N LYS A 86 -0.95 -18.11 4.71
CA LYS A 86 -1.98 -17.22 4.17
C LYS A 86 -1.41 -16.07 3.34
N ALA A 87 -0.10 -15.87 3.35
CA ALA A 87 0.53 -14.70 2.71
C ALA A 87 0.20 -14.62 1.21
N ILE A 88 0.26 -15.71 0.47
CA ILE A 88 -0.09 -15.72 -0.96
C ILE A 88 -1.57 -15.39 -1.17
N ALA A 89 -2.46 -15.98 -0.36
CA ALA A 89 -3.90 -15.76 -0.50
C ALA A 89 -4.26 -14.28 -0.26
N VAL A 90 -3.73 -13.66 0.79
CA VAL A 90 -4.04 -12.27 1.12
C VAL A 90 -3.27 -11.31 0.21
N ASN A 91 -1.93 -11.45 0.15
CA ASN A 91 -1.05 -10.46 -0.46
C ASN A 91 -1.05 -10.50 -2.00
N LEU A 92 -1.46 -11.60 -2.62
CA LEU A 92 -1.49 -11.73 -4.08
C LEU A 92 -2.89 -12.01 -4.60
N ILE A 93 -3.56 -13.07 -4.14
CA ILE A 93 -4.91 -13.38 -4.62
C ILE A 93 -5.90 -12.29 -4.21
N GLY A 94 -5.79 -11.73 -3.00
CA GLY A 94 -6.59 -10.59 -2.56
C GLY A 94 -6.46 -9.39 -3.49
N TYR A 95 -5.24 -9.05 -3.91
CA TYR A 95 -4.99 -7.98 -4.88
C TYR A 95 -5.61 -8.26 -6.25
N MET A 96 -5.50 -9.49 -6.71
CA MET A 96 -6.16 -9.92 -7.95
C MET A 96 -7.68 -9.83 -7.85
N ASN A 97 -8.26 -10.20 -6.70
CA ASN A 97 -9.69 -10.12 -6.45
C ASN A 97 -10.20 -8.67 -6.51
N ILE A 98 -9.50 -7.74 -5.88
CA ILE A 98 -9.83 -6.30 -5.93
C ILE A 98 -9.81 -5.80 -7.39
N ILE A 99 -8.76 -6.10 -8.15
CA ILE A 99 -8.68 -5.71 -9.55
C ILE A 99 -9.82 -6.35 -10.35
N LYS A 100 -10.05 -7.65 -10.22
CA LYS A 100 -11.12 -8.35 -10.94
C LYS A 100 -12.51 -7.78 -10.65
N LYS A 101 -12.78 -7.40 -9.41
CA LYS A 101 -14.10 -6.93 -9.00
C LYS A 101 -14.35 -5.47 -9.40
N TYR A 102 -13.36 -4.60 -9.29
CA TYR A 102 -13.58 -3.16 -9.37
C TYR A 102 -12.92 -2.47 -10.56
N SER A 103 -12.02 -3.11 -11.29
CA SER A 103 -11.31 -2.44 -12.39
C SER A 103 -12.19 -2.11 -13.61
N SER A 104 -13.38 -2.66 -13.70
CA SER A 104 -14.35 -2.32 -14.75
C SER A 104 -15.19 -1.07 -14.44
N ASP A 105 -15.03 -0.47 -13.26
CA ASP A 105 -15.77 0.75 -12.90
C ASP A 105 -15.44 1.88 -13.90
N PRO A 106 -16.43 2.50 -14.53
CA PRO A 106 -16.21 3.51 -15.56
C PRO A 106 -15.55 4.79 -15.03
N MET A 107 -15.62 5.03 -13.72
CA MET A 107 -15.01 6.20 -13.07
C MET A 107 -13.54 5.99 -12.68
N LEU A 108 -13.01 4.76 -12.80
CA LEU A 108 -11.67 4.43 -12.33
C LEU A 108 -10.59 5.15 -13.15
N LYS A 109 -9.70 5.87 -12.45
CA LYS A 109 -8.59 6.65 -13.03
C LYS A 109 -7.21 6.07 -12.71
N ALA A 110 -7.01 5.59 -11.47
CA ALA A 110 -5.72 5.05 -11.09
C ALA A 110 -5.80 4.03 -9.95
N ILE A 111 -4.80 3.15 -9.91
CA ILE A 111 -4.58 2.13 -8.88
C ILE A 111 -3.16 2.27 -8.35
N VAL A 112 -2.98 2.27 -7.02
CA VAL A 112 -1.70 2.09 -6.36
C VAL A 112 -1.72 0.77 -5.60
N GLN A 113 -0.71 -0.06 -5.86
CA GLN A 113 -0.48 -1.30 -5.12
C GLN A 113 0.63 -1.07 -4.09
N ILE A 114 0.40 -1.43 -2.83
CA ILE A 114 1.44 -1.34 -1.80
C ILE A 114 2.23 -2.63 -1.79
N GLY A 115 3.47 -2.52 -2.22
CA GLY A 115 4.44 -3.59 -2.31
C GLY A 115 5.45 -3.59 -1.16
N SER A 116 6.43 -4.45 -1.31
CA SER A 116 7.59 -4.51 -0.41
C SER A 116 8.86 -4.76 -1.21
N THR A 117 9.97 -4.26 -0.70
CA THR A 117 11.31 -4.59 -1.21
C THR A 117 11.62 -6.09 -1.13
N ALA A 118 10.82 -6.85 -0.38
CA ALA A 118 10.84 -8.31 -0.37
C ALA A 118 10.62 -8.96 -1.75
N SER A 119 10.07 -8.23 -2.71
CA SER A 119 9.96 -8.67 -4.11
C SER A 119 11.32 -8.79 -4.80
N ILE A 120 12.33 -8.08 -4.31
CA ILE A 120 13.67 -7.98 -4.91
C ILE A 120 14.71 -8.63 -3.98
N LYS A 121 14.62 -8.34 -2.68
CA LYS A 121 15.51 -8.87 -1.65
C LYS A 121 14.90 -10.11 -1.02
N GLY A 122 15.63 -11.22 -1.01
CA GLY A 122 15.17 -12.41 -0.30
C GLY A 122 15.12 -12.18 1.21
N TYR A 123 13.96 -12.44 1.81
CA TYR A 123 13.76 -12.48 3.26
C TYR A 123 13.52 -13.93 3.70
N ASP A 124 13.52 -14.17 4.99
CA ASP A 124 13.30 -15.51 5.59
C ASP A 124 11.83 -16.02 5.47
N ASN A 125 11.01 -15.38 4.69
CA ASN A 125 9.64 -15.77 4.45
C ASN A 125 9.39 -15.93 2.95
N MET A 126 9.51 -17.17 2.46
CA MET A 126 9.38 -17.52 1.05
C MET A 126 8.01 -17.10 0.48
N GLU A 127 6.93 -17.43 1.19
CA GLU A 127 5.55 -17.13 0.75
C GLU A 127 5.32 -15.63 0.66
N TYR A 128 5.88 -14.87 1.60
CA TYR A 128 5.83 -13.42 1.56
C TYR A 128 6.60 -12.88 0.35
N CYS A 129 7.86 -13.28 0.16
CA CYS A 129 8.67 -12.85 -0.99
C CYS A 129 8.00 -13.17 -2.33
N VAL A 130 7.49 -14.40 -2.49
CA VAL A 130 6.78 -14.82 -3.71
C VAL A 130 5.52 -13.98 -3.92
N SER A 131 4.75 -13.70 -2.86
CA SER A 131 3.56 -12.85 -2.96
C SER A 131 3.89 -11.43 -3.41
N GLN A 132 5.01 -10.86 -2.92
CA GLN A 132 5.47 -9.52 -3.28
C GLN A 132 5.96 -9.47 -4.75
N GLY A 133 6.75 -10.45 -5.19
CA GLY A 133 7.19 -10.57 -6.58
C GLY A 133 6.01 -10.77 -7.54
N GLY A 134 5.03 -11.56 -7.14
CA GLY A 134 3.77 -11.73 -7.88
C GLY A 134 3.00 -10.41 -8.02
N ARG A 135 3.00 -9.55 -7.00
CA ARG A 135 2.38 -8.22 -7.05
C ARG A 135 3.08 -7.28 -8.03
N ASP A 136 4.40 -7.30 -8.09
CA ASP A 136 5.15 -6.51 -9.08
C ASP A 136 4.78 -6.92 -10.50
N ALA A 137 4.65 -8.22 -10.77
CA ALA A 137 4.17 -8.74 -12.03
C ALA A 137 2.71 -8.33 -12.30
N LEU A 138 1.84 -8.40 -11.28
CA LEU A 138 0.44 -7.96 -11.38
C LEU A 138 0.32 -6.47 -11.69
N THR A 139 1.19 -5.63 -11.13
CA THR A 139 1.23 -4.18 -11.43
C THR A 139 1.49 -3.93 -12.91
N LYS A 140 2.49 -4.59 -13.48
CA LYS A 140 2.83 -4.47 -14.91
C LYS A 140 1.71 -5.00 -15.80
N TRP A 141 1.13 -6.15 -15.43
CA TRP A 141 -0.02 -6.70 -16.14
C TRP A 141 -1.21 -5.73 -16.12
N ALA A 142 -1.56 -5.19 -14.96
CA ALA A 142 -2.69 -4.28 -14.79
C ALA A 142 -2.47 -2.96 -15.54
N ALA A 143 -1.27 -2.37 -15.47
CA ALA A 143 -0.94 -1.16 -16.20
C ALA A 143 -1.11 -1.35 -17.72
N ASN A 144 -0.64 -2.48 -18.26
CA ASN A 144 -0.78 -2.78 -19.68
C ASN A 144 -2.24 -3.04 -20.07
N ASN A 145 -3.00 -3.80 -19.28
CA ASN A 145 -4.35 -4.21 -19.66
C ASN A 145 -5.43 -3.15 -19.38
N LEU A 146 -5.26 -2.33 -18.33
CA LEU A 146 -6.21 -1.28 -17.99
C LEU A 146 -5.85 0.08 -18.61
N GLY A 147 -4.59 0.29 -18.99
CA GLY A 147 -4.13 1.52 -19.62
C GLY A 147 -4.53 1.65 -21.09
N HIS A 148 -4.83 0.54 -21.78
CA HIS A 148 -5.20 0.54 -23.19
C HIS A 148 -6.67 0.82 -23.47
N ASP A 149 -7.53 0.82 -22.46
CA ASP A 149 -8.93 1.21 -22.68
C ASP A 149 -9.10 2.75 -22.68
N SER A 150 -10.29 3.21 -23.03
CA SER A 150 -10.58 4.65 -23.15
C SER A 150 -10.44 5.45 -21.84
N ARG A 151 -10.32 4.79 -20.71
CA ARG A 151 -10.15 5.42 -19.38
C ARG A 151 -8.68 5.73 -19.09
N HIS A 152 -7.73 5.03 -19.76
CA HIS A 152 -6.29 5.17 -19.53
C HIS A 152 -5.89 5.05 -18.07
N VAL A 153 -6.36 4.00 -17.38
CA VAL A 153 -6.11 3.77 -15.95
C VAL A 153 -4.63 3.63 -15.67
N LEU A 154 -4.09 4.48 -14.79
CA LEU A 154 -2.70 4.41 -14.36
C LEU A 154 -2.55 3.42 -13.21
N VAL A 155 -1.56 2.52 -13.29
CA VAL A 155 -1.32 1.52 -12.25
C VAL A 155 0.16 1.49 -11.88
N ASN A 156 0.47 1.73 -10.61
CA ASN A 156 1.84 1.69 -10.11
C ASN A 156 1.92 0.93 -8.79
N SER A 157 3.09 0.40 -8.45
CA SER A 157 3.40 -0.16 -7.14
C SER A 157 4.33 0.76 -6.36
N LEU A 158 4.06 0.91 -5.07
CA LEU A 158 4.95 1.56 -4.12
C LEU A 158 5.51 0.48 -3.19
N ASN A 159 6.73 0.05 -3.45
CA ASN A 159 7.42 -0.96 -2.65
C ASN A 159 8.14 -0.28 -1.47
N ILE A 160 7.68 -0.60 -0.28
CA ILE A 160 8.13 0.00 0.97
C ILE A 160 9.05 -0.96 1.74
N ASP A 161 9.94 -0.39 2.56
CA ASP A 161 10.77 -1.11 3.52
C ASP A 161 11.01 -0.21 4.75
N GLY A 162 11.22 -0.84 5.92
CA GLY A 162 11.57 -0.12 7.15
C GLY A 162 10.59 1.00 7.50
N ILE A 163 9.31 0.69 7.64
CA ILE A 163 8.29 1.67 8.03
C ILE A 163 8.24 1.80 9.54
N VAL A 164 8.53 2.98 10.07
CA VAL A 164 8.38 3.27 11.50
C VAL A 164 6.93 3.57 11.84
N PRO A 165 6.45 3.10 13.01
CA PRO A 165 5.20 3.61 13.60
C PRO A 165 5.30 5.14 13.73
N ALA A 166 4.23 5.85 13.43
CA ALA A 166 4.17 7.29 13.73
C ALA A 166 4.23 7.49 15.26
N ALA A 167 4.87 8.59 15.68
CA ALA A 167 5.09 8.93 17.09
C ALA A 167 3.81 8.89 17.93
N GLU A 168 4.01 8.70 19.23
CA GLU A 168 3.06 8.62 20.34
C GLU A 168 1.59 8.94 20.04
N GLY A 169 0.72 7.93 20.21
CA GLY A 169 -0.74 8.05 20.08
C GLY A 169 -1.32 7.50 18.77
N SER A 170 -0.52 7.24 17.76
CA SER A 170 -0.98 6.49 16.60
C SER A 170 -0.61 5.01 16.76
N PHE A 171 -1.60 4.16 16.84
CA PHE A 171 -1.49 2.71 16.69
C PHE A 171 -1.07 2.35 15.25
N VAL A 172 0.11 2.80 14.84
CA VAL A 172 0.52 2.72 13.44
C VAL A 172 1.92 2.15 13.33
N GLY A 173 2.17 1.08 14.06
CA GLY A 173 3.12 0.11 13.56
C GLY A 173 2.47 -0.58 12.37
N THR A 174 3.21 -0.88 11.34
CA THR A 174 2.77 -1.95 10.47
C THR A 174 2.55 -3.13 11.42
N ALA A 175 1.32 -3.62 11.54
CA ALA A 175 1.00 -4.75 12.42
C ALA A 175 1.70 -6.05 11.97
N LEU A 176 2.69 -5.91 11.08
CA LEU A 176 3.38 -6.99 10.42
C LEU A 176 4.50 -7.57 11.30
N GLU A 177 5.20 -6.73 12.07
CA GLU A 177 6.32 -7.17 12.92
C GLU A 177 6.45 -6.28 14.18
N PRO A 178 5.50 -6.31 15.11
CA PRO A 178 5.52 -5.43 16.28
C PRO A 178 6.74 -5.65 17.19
N GLU A 179 7.28 -6.87 17.21
CA GLU A 179 8.46 -7.23 18.02
C GLU A 179 9.74 -6.56 17.50
N LEU A 180 9.88 -6.42 16.20
CA LEU A 180 11.01 -5.74 15.56
C LEU A 180 11.06 -4.26 15.96
N TYR A 181 9.91 -3.61 16.05
CA TYR A 181 9.81 -2.19 16.40
C TYR A 181 9.90 -1.91 17.90
N ALA A 182 9.86 -2.94 18.74
CA ALA A 182 9.98 -2.82 20.18
C ALA A 182 11.43 -2.74 20.66
N ASP A 183 12.41 -3.08 19.82
CA ASP A 183 13.84 -3.03 20.13
C ASP A 183 14.48 -1.73 19.61
N PRO A 184 14.80 -0.75 20.48
CA PRO A 184 15.37 0.54 20.07
C PRO A 184 16.75 0.42 19.42
N ASP A 185 17.56 -0.56 19.84
CA ASP A 185 18.92 -0.73 19.31
C ASP A 185 18.87 -1.32 17.90
N LEU A 186 17.97 -2.28 17.68
CA LEU A 186 17.72 -2.84 16.36
C LEU A 186 17.13 -1.79 15.41
N MET A 187 16.16 -1.00 15.89
CA MET A 187 15.57 0.10 15.11
C MET A 187 16.63 1.14 14.73
N LYS A 188 17.52 1.50 15.68
CA LYS A 188 18.62 2.40 15.37
C LYS A 188 19.57 1.81 14.35
N ALA A 189 19.93 0.54 14.48
CA ALA A 189 20.82 -0.13 13.52
C ALA A 189 20.23 -0.14 12.10
N ILE A 190 18.92 -0.41 11.97
CA ILE A 190 18.22 -0.35 10.67
C ILE A 190 18.19 1.09 10.13
N GLN A 191 17.91 2.08 10.98
CA GLN A 191 17.91 3.48 10.60
C GLN A 191 19.29 3.95 10.12
N ASP A 192 20.36 3.51 10.79
CA ASP A 192 21.74 3.85 10.44
C ASP A 192 22.19 3.23 9.08
N LEU A 193 21.44 2.24 8.57
CA LEU A 193 21.63 1.71 7.21
C LEU A 193 20.94 2.57 6.15
N SER A 194 19.97 3.39 6.48
CA SER A 194 19.31 4.25 5.52
C SER A 194 20.20 5.43 5.14
N ILE A 195 20.37 5.67 3.84
CA ILE A 195 21.14 6.83 3.33
C ILE A 195 20.50 8.15 3.74
N THR A 196 19.16 8.16 3.89
CA THR A 196 18.43 9.36 4.33
C THR A 196 18.54 9.63 5.83
N GLY A 197 19.18 8.73 6.60
CA GLY A 197 19.31 8.81 8.06
C GLY A 197 18.00 8.62 8.82
N ARG A 198 16.93 8.21 8.13
CA ARG A 198 15.62 7.94 8.73
C ARG A 198 14.90 6.83 7.99
N LEU A 199 13.97 6.19 8.66
CA LEU A 199 13.01 5.29 8.04
C LEU A 199 11.76 6.06 7.61
N SER A 200 11.05 5.53 6.61
CA SER A 200 9.77 6.10 6.18
C SER A 200 8.72 5.96 7.27
N THR A 201 7.84 6.94 7.36
CA THR A 201 6.64 6.85 8.20
C THR A 201 5.43 6.44 7.37
N VAL A 202 4.35 6.00 8.01
CA VAL A 202 3.08 5.74 7.32
C VAL A 202 2.52 7.00 6.65
N GLY A 203 2.82 8.19 7.21
CA GLY A 203 2.49 9.48 6.61
C GLY A 203 3.25 9.73 5.30
N ASP A 204 4.56 9.45 5.28
CA ASP A 204 5.35 9.56 4.04
C ASP A 204 4.74 8.67 2.94
N VAL A 205 4.36 7.43 3.28
CA VAL A 205 3.73 6.51 2.32
C VAL A 205 2.38 7.04 1.86
N ALA A 206 1.56 7.58 2.76
CA ALA A 206 0.25 8.17 2.43
C ALA A 206 0.38 9.35 1.46
N GLU A 207 1.38 10.22 1.63
CA GLU A 207 1.65 11.31 0.69
C GLU A 207 2.04 10.80 -0.70
N TRP A 208 2.88 9.76 -0.80
CA TRP A 208 3.21 9.14 -2.07
C TRP A 208 2.01 8.47 -2.74
N ILE A 209 1.15 7.77 -1.97
CA ILE A 209 -0.11 7.21 -2.47
C ILE A 209 -0.99 8.32 -3.04
N PHE A 210 -1.16 9.42 -2.29
CA PHE A 210 -1.95 10.56 -2.71
C PHE A 210 -1.40 11.17 -4.01
N PHE A 211 -0.09 11.40 -4.09
CA PHE A 211 0.55 11.91 -5.31
C PHE A 211 0.32 10.99 -6.51
N LEU A 212 0.55 9.70 -6.36
CA LEU A 212 0.46 8.73 -7.45
C LEU A 212 -0.97 8.60 -8.00
N LEU A 213 -1.98 8.72 -7.14
CA LEU A 213 -3.38 8.63 -7.55
C LEU A 213 -3.92 9.94 -8.12
N THR A 214 -3.55 11.10 -7.55
CA THR A 214 -4.25 12.38 -7.85
C THR A 214 -3.41 13.36 -8.69
N LYS A 215 -2.09 13.32 -8.61
CA LYS A 215 -1.17 14.28 -9.25
C LYS A 215 -0.38 13.69 -10.42
N ASN A 216 -0.09 12.40 -10.39
CA ASN A 216 0.56 11.70 -11.49
C ASN A 216 -0.31 11.72 -12.75
N LYS A 217 0.31 11.98 -13.91
CA LYS A 217 -0.40 12.10 -15.20
C LYS A 217 0.10 11.15 -16.28
N ASN A 218 1.27 10.53 -16.08
CA ASN A 218 1.92 9.76 -17.15
C ASN A 218 2.69 8.52 -16.69
N MET A 219 2.98 8.40 -15.39
CA MET A 219 3.70 7.24 -14.86
C MET A 219 2.74 6.07 -14.66
N THR A 220 3.03 4.93 -15.29
CA THR A 220 2.26 3.69 -15.15
C THR A 220 3.15 2.47 -15.35
N GLY A 221 2.84 1.37 -14.67
CA GLY A 221 3.62 0.13 -14.70
C GLY A 221 4.90 0.17 -13.88
N GLU A 222 5.13 1.25 -13.11
CA GLU A 222 6.34 1.42 -12.33
C GLU A 222 6.27 0.72 -10.97
N ILE A 223 7.44 0.20 -10.56
CA ILE A 223 7.68 -0.37 -9.23
C ILE A 223 8.61 0.59 -8.52
N ILE A 224 8.02 1.47 -7.72
CA ILE A 224 8.73 2.57 -7.06
C ILE A 224 9.20 2.11 -5.69
N LYS A 225 10.48 2.23 -5.39
CA LYS A 225 11.03 1.96 -4.05
C LYS A 225 10.92 3.19 -3.16
N LEU A 226 10.36 3.01 -1.97
CA LEU A 226 10.36 4.00 -0.90
C LEU A 226 10.99 3.36 0.34
N ASP A 227 12.30 3.25 0.35
CA ASP A 227 13.07 2.47 1.32
C ASP A 227 14.29 3.23 1.90
N GLY A 228 14.51 4.50 1.52
CA GLY A 228 15.70 5.25 1.94
C GLY A 228 17.01 4.60 1.49
N GLU A 229 16.97 3.84 0.40
CA GLU A 229 18.07 3.03 -0.16
C GLU A 229 18.57 1.90 0.76
N LEU A 230 17.74 1.41 1.69
CA LEU A 230 18.06 0.25 2.53
C LEU A 230 18.44 -0.99 1.71
N MET A 231 17.90 -1.10 0.50
CA MET A 231 18.20 -2.20 -0.42
C MET A 231 19.62 -2.19 -0.99
N ASN A 232 20.20 -1.01 -1.18
CA ASN A 232 21.47 -0.81 -1.85
C ASN A 232 22.53 -0.25 -0.91
N CYS A 233 22.31 -0.31 0.40
CA CYS A 233 23.29 0.13 1.39
C CYS A 233 24.56 -0.72 1.31
N TYR A 234 25.42 -0.37 0.38
CA TYR A 234 26.85 -0.60 0.56
C TYR A 234 27.33 0.51 1.52
N LYS A 235 27.70 0.14 2.72
CA LYS A 235 28.51 1.03 3.54
C LYS A 235 29.71 1.39 2.67
N PHE A 236 29.73 2.60 2.12
CA PHE A 236 30.87 3.07 1.36
C PHE A 236 32.05 3.08 2.34
N ILE A 237 32.94 2.11 2.23
CA ILE A 237 34.22 2.14 2.92
C ILE A 237 35.07 3.05 2.05
N PRO A 238 35.38 4.29 2.49
CA PRO A 238 36.22 5.17 1.69
C PRO A 238 37.52 4.45 1.42
N TYR A 239 37.86 4.30 0.17
CA TYR A 239 39.14 3.74 -0.21
C TYR A 239 40.24 4.70 0.30
N PRO A 240 41.24 4.24 1.05
CA PRO A 240 42.32 5.12 1.52
C PRO A 240 42.94 5.83 0.32
N GLY A 241 42.80 7.18 0.24
CA GLY A 241 43.33 7.99 -0.84
C GLY A 241 42.32 8.63 -1.80
N TRP A 242 41.00 8.51 -1.53
CA TRP A 242 39.97 9.18 -2.34
C TRP A 242 39.56 10.56 -1.80
N ASP A 243 40.21 11.05 -0.77
CA ASP A 243 39.98 12.39 -0.18
C ASP A 243 40.84 13.49 -0.82
N SER A 244 41.13 13.36 -2.13
CA SER A 244 41.90 14.38 -2.85
C SER A 244 41.13 14.96 -4.03
#